data_0a59e1ecfe188c45c7649c376940f2e9
#
_entry.id   0a59e1ecfe188c45c7649c376940f2e9
#
_cell.length_a   1.000
_cell.length_b   1.000
_cell.length_c   1.000
_cell.angle_alpha   90.00
_cell.angle_beta   90.00
_cell.angle_gamma   90.00
#
_symmetry.space_group_name_H-M   'P 1'
#
loop_
_entity.id
_entity.type
_entity.pdbx_description
1 polymer ?
#
loop_
_entity_poly.entity_id
_entity_poly.type
_entity_poly.pdbx_seq_one_letter_code
_entity_poly.pdbx_strand_id
1 'polypeptide(L)'
;MPRGDPFSARLTAKIKSIMSAATVLTPDLLAKYEPVIGLEVHVQLLTATKAFCGCPNRYGAAPNTNVCPTCLGLPGALPVLNRQAVEFAVLAGLALNCQIRERSIFARKNYFYPDSPKGYQISQFDKPIAEHGFIDVPTADGGAKRIGITRAHMEEDAGKSLHDGFPDSATRTYVDLNRCGTPLIEIVSEPDIRTPDEAFEYLTRLREILLYAGVSDCNMEEGSLRCDANVSIMPRGSKTFGKKVEVKNVNSFRFIRAALEYEIERQIEVVESGGVIVQETRLWNSNEGRTYSMRSKEQAHDYRYFPEPDLPPLIVSAAWQAEIAARMPELPEARRKRMIVAYDLSPRDAHTLTATREFADQVDAAARSAKSPRRLANLLLSELGGRLKAASLELDQSPISLHGLVLAADLLEDNKLSSKQLKQLFDICFDKGEDFAPVYEREKPQQITDSTAIEALIDEVIAANPAQVAQYRAGKKTVAGFFVGQVMRASKGQANPALLNQLVTKKLDG
;
A
#
# COMPACT_ATOMS: atom_id res chain seq x y z
N MET A 1 28.95 -17.28 62.29
CA MET A 1 29.07 -17.16 60.85
C MET A 1 28.12 -18.16 60.19
N PRO A 2 27.08 -17.74 59.46
CA PRO A 2 26.18 -18.69 58.81
C PRO A 2 26.87 -19.23 57.55
N ARG A 3 26.90 -20.54 57.40
CA ARG A 3 27.41 -21.24 56.19
C ARG A 3 26.38 -21.04 55.08
N GLY A 4 26.81 -20.40 53.97
CA GLY A 4 25.98 -20.22 52.77
C GLY A 4 25.57 -21.57 52.20
N ASP A 5 24.29 -21.69 51.85
CA ASP A 5 23.67 -22.87 51.27
C ASP A 5 24.30 -23.21 49.91
N PRO A 6 24.94 -24.38 49.73
CA PRO A 6 25.59 -24.78 48.48
C PRO A 6 24.57 -25.00 47.34
N PHE A 7 23.29 -25.10 47.65
CA PHE A 7 22.22 -25.24 46.63
C PHE A 7 21.93 -23.91 45.93
N SER A 8 21.93 -22.79 46.69
CA SER A 8 21.78 -21.43 46.15
C SER A 8 22.94 -21.04 45.22
N ALA A 9 24.17 -21.40 45.58
CA ALA A 9 25.35 -21.13 44.75
C ALA A 9 25.35 -21.90 43.39
N ARG A 10 24.89 -23.17 43.42
CA ARG A 10 24.76 -23.99 42.21
C ARG A 10 23.61 -23.54 41.32
N LEU A 11 22.49 -23.08 41.88
CA LEU A 11 21.37 -22.53 41.13
C LEU A 11 21.75 -21.21 40.49
N THR A 12 22.46 -20.34 41.20
CA THR A 12 22.97 -19.05 40.69
C THR A 12 24.04 -19.24 39.60
N ALA A 13 24.91 -20.23 39.74
CA ALA A 13 25.90 -20.61 38.76
C ALA A 13 25.25 -21.21 37.50
N LYS A 14 24.20 -22.02 37.65
CA LYS A 14 23.44 -22.60 36.55
C LYS A 14 22.59 -21.55 35.82
N ILE A 15 22.01 -20.61 36.56
CA ILE A 15 21.29 -19.46 36.01
C ILE A 15 22.28 -18.51 35.29
N LYS A 16 23.45 -18.23 35.85
CA LYS A 16 24.50 -17.47 35.17
C LYS A 16 25.07 -18.19 33.94
N SER A 17 25.19 -19.53 33.96
CA SER A 17 25.61 -20.33 32.81
C SER A 17 24.53 -20.34 31.68
N ILE A 18 23.25 -20.26 32.06
CA ILE A 18 22.12 -20.16 31.11
C ILE A 18 21.99 -18.70 30.54
N MET A 19 22.41 -17.69 31.32
CA MET A 19 22.44 -16.28 30.88
C MET A 19 23.74 -15.87 30.17
N SER A 20 24.72 -16.77 30.03
CA SER A 20 26.03 -16.50 29.46
C SER A 20 26.22 -17.24 28.15
N ALA A 21 25.45 -16.89 27.13
CA ALA A 21 25.80 -16.88 25.72
C ALA A 21 24.53 -16.49 24.95
N ALA A 22 24.12 -15.24 25.02
CA ALA A 22 23.33 -14.70 23.95
C ALA A 22 24.18 -14.87 22.68
N THR A 23 23.77 -15.77 21.79
CA THR A 23 24.44 -15.99 20.50
C THR A 23 24.40 -14.66 19.78
N VAL A 24 25.56 -14.01 19.59
CA VAL A 24 25.65 -12.76 18.83
C VAL A 24 25.33 -13.10 17.39
N LEU A 25 24.19 -12.64 16.91
CA LEU A 25 23.78 -12.82 15.52
C LEU A 25 24.69 -12.01 14.61
N THR A 26 25.62 -12.69 13.97
CA THR A 26 26.52 -12.09 12.98
C THR A 26 25.91 -12.21 11.59
N PRO A 27 26.26 -11.33 10.63
CA PRO A 27 25.81 -11.47 9.23
C PRO A 27 26.11 -12.85 8.64
N ASP A 28 27.26 -13.46 8.99
CA ASP A 28 27.65 -14.80 8.54
C ASP A 28 26.72 -15.88 9.10
N LEU A 29 26.25 -15.71 10.34
CA LEU A 29 25.32 -16.64 10.97
C LEU A 29 23.92 -16.55 10.33
N LEU A 30 23.43 -15.34 10.10
CA LEU A 30 22.20 -15.10 9.37
C LEU A 30 22.24 -15.69 7.94
N ALA A 31 23.40 -15.59 7.29
CA ALA A 31 23.60 -16.12 5.94
C ALA A 31 23.54 -17.66 5.84
N LYS A 32 23.70 -18.40 6.96
CA LYS A 32 23.56 -19.87 6.97
C LYS A 32 22.13 -20.33 6.79
N TYR A 33 21.16 -19.49 7.13
CA TYR A 33 19.75 -19.83 7.13
C TYR A 33 19.00 -19.07 6.05
N GLU A 34 17.92 -19.66 5.59
CA GLU A 34 16.95 -19.05 4.67
C GLU A 34 15.58 -19.05 5.34
N PRO A 35 14.98 -17.87 5.53
CA PRO A 35 13.60 -17.79 6.02
C PRO A 35 12.62 -18.31 4.97
N VAL A 36 11.54 -18.91 5.44
CA VAL A 36 10.38 -19.31 4.64
C VAL A 36 9.15 -18.70 5.29
N ILE A 37 8.51 -17.79 4.57
CA ILE A 37 7.40 -16.98 5.06
C ILE A 37 6.19 -17.20 4.16
N GLY A 38 5.03 -17.43 4.80
CA GLY A 38 3.71 -17.44 4.17
C GLY A 38 2.78 -16.50 4.94
N LEU A 39 1.88 -15.85 4.22
CA LEU A 39 0.95 -14.87 4.78
C LEU A 39 -0.50 -15.31 4.57
N GLU A 40 -1.31 -15.11 5.59
CA GLU A 40 -2.77 -15.30 5.56
C GLU A 40 -3.41 -13.93 5.79
N VAL A 41 -4.04 -13.38 4.74
CA VAL A 41 -4.58 -12.03 4.75
C VAL A 41 -6.09 -12.07 4.67
N HIS A 42 -6.76 -11.55 5.70
CA HIS A 42 -8.22 -11.43 5.78
C HIS A 42 -8.63 -10.02 5.39
N VAL A 43 -9.57 -9.90 4.47
CA VAL A 43 -10.01 -8.61 3.93
C VAL A 43 -11.53 -8.54 3.94
N GLN A 44 -12.09 -7.56 4.64
CA GLN A 44 -13.53 -7.28 4.62
C GLN A 44 -13.93 -6.62 3.30
N LEU A 45 -15.06 -7.05 2.74
CA LEU A 45 -15.59 -6.57 1.48
C LEU A 45 -16.56 -5.40 1.69
N LEU A 46 -16.48 -4.37 0.85
CA LEU A 46 -17.29 -3.14 0.88
C LEU A 46 -18.73 -3.36 0.34
N THR A 47 -19.41 -4.35 0.88
CA THR A 47 -20.82 -4.57 0.54
C THR A 47 -21.75 -3.71 1.40
N ALA A 48 -22.91 -3.35 0.88
CA ALA A 48 -23.91 -2.60 1.65
C ALA A 48 -24.50 -3.43 2.81
N THR A 49 -24.59 -4.75 2.61
CA THR A 49 -25.17 -5.69 3.60
C THR A 49 -24.20 -6.83 3.89
N LYS A 50 -24.41 -7.52 4.98
CA LYS A 50 -23.61 -8.67 5.41
C LYS A 50 -23.65 -9.83 4.41
N ALA A 51 -22.77 -10.84 4.62
CA ALA A 51 -22.60 -11.97 3.70
C ALA A 51 -23.86 -12.80 3.48
N PHE A 52 -24.67 -12.99 4.54
CA PHE A 52 -25.78 -13.94 4.53
C PHE A 52 -27.09 -13.37 5.03
N CYS A 53 -27.20 -12.05 5.25
CA CYS A 53 -28.41 -11.37 5.71
C CYS A 53 -28.47 -9.90 5.25
N GLY A 54 -29.60 -9.25 5.48
CA GLY A 54 -29.82 -7.84 5.12
C GLY A 54 -29.33 -6.81 6.14
N CYS A 55 -28.62 -7.20 7.21
CA CYS A 55 -28.04 -6.24 8.14
C CYS A 55 -27.02 -5.35 7.44
N PRO A 56 -26.96 -4.03 7.76
CA PRO A 56 -25.95 -3.16 7.20
C PRO A 56 -24.52 -3.66 7.49
N ASN A 57 -23.63 -3.56 6.51
CA ASN A 57 -22.22 -3.88 6.67
C ASN A 57 -21.44 -2.58 6.84
N ARG A 58 -21.41 -2.04 8.06
CA ARG A 58 -20.74 -0.78 8.39
C ARG A 58 -20.08 -0.83 9.75
N TYR A 59 -18.94 -0.18 9.87
CA TYR A 59 -18.19 0.01 11.11
C TYR A 59 -18.81 1.12 11.98
N GLY A 60 -18.57 1.07 13.31
CA GLY A 60 -18.87 2.16 14.24
C GLY A 60 -20.30 2.25 14.76
N ALA A 61 -21.17 1.29 14.46
CA ALA A 61 -22.50 1.23 15.08
C ALA A 61 -22.41 0.89 16.58
N ALA A 62 -23.39 1.35 17.39
CA ALA A 62 -23.45 1.00 18.79
C ALA A 62 -23.46 -0.54 18.98
N PRO A 63 -22.79 -1.08 20.02
CA PRO A 63 -22.64 -2.53 20.20
C PRO A 63 -23.97 -3.29 20.14
N ASN A 64 -24.00 -4.41 19.43
CA ASN A 64 -25.14 -5.30 19.28
C ASN A 64 -26.43 -4.67 18.69
N THR A 65 -26.32 -3.54 17.99
CA THR A 65 -27.47 -2.90 17.32
C THR A 65 -27.62 -3.29 15.85
N ASN A 66 -26.60 -3.96 15.28
CA ASN A 66 -26.55 -4.34 13.87
C ASN A 66 -26.50 -5.87 13.72
N VAL A 67 -27.51 -6.53 14.32
CA VAL A 67 -27.65 -7.99 14.35
C VAL A 67 -29.06 -8.42 14.03
N CYS A 68 -29.22 -9.64 13.48
CA CYS A 68 -30.49 -10.25 13.20
C CYS A 68 -30.47 -11.76 13.53
N PRO A 69 -31.60 -12.48 13.50
CA PRO A 69 -31.63 -13.92 13.76
C PRO A 69 -30.62 -14.72 12.92
N THR A 70 -30.36 -14.34 11.66
CA THR A 70 -29.41 -15.03 10.78
C THR A 70 -27.98 -14.85 11.25
N CYS A 71 -27.52 -13.58 11.54
CA CYS A 71 -26.15 -13.39 12.01
C CYS A 71 -25.93 -13.98 13.41
N LEU A 72 -26.98 -14.12 14.22
CA LEU A 72 -26.91 -14.76 15.55
C LEU A 72 -27.06 -16.29 15.50
N GLY A 73 -27.38 -16.86 14.34
CA GLY A 73 -27.57 -18.30 14.19
C GLY A 73 -28.75 -18.85 14.95
N LEU A 74 -29.84 -18.06 15.09
CA LEU A 74 -31.03 -18.53 15.81
C LEU A 74 -31.75 -19.66 15.06
N PRO A 75 -32.34 -20.63 15.76
CA PRO A 75 -33.04 -21.75 15.14
C PRO A 75 -34.09 -21.30 14.11
N GLY A 76 -34.03 -21.89 12.91
CA GLY A 76 -34.93 -21.62 11.81
C GLY A 76 -34.56 -20.42 10.92
N ALA A 77 -33.48 -19.67 11.26
CA ALA A 77 -32.95 -18.61 10.41
C ALA A 77 -31.95 -19.19 9.39
N LEU A 78 -32.21 -19.00 8.09
CA LEU A 78 -31.38 -19.52 7.02
C LEU A 78 -30.52 -18.41 6.38
N PRO A 79 -29.27 -18.72 5.97
CA PRO A 79 -28.42 -17.79 5.27
C PRO A 79 -28.89 -17.57 3.82
N VAL A 80 -28.76 -16.33 3.32
CA VAL A 80 -28.94 -16.00 1.90
C VAL A 80 -27.71 -15.29 1.41
N LEU A 81 -26.99 -15.92 0.47
CA LEU A 81 -25.70 -15.42 -0.02
C LEU A 81 -25.84 -14.05 -0.71
N ASN A 82 -25.05 -13.09 -0.28
CA ASN A 82 -24.96 -11.77 -0.88
C ASN A 82 -24.25 -11.81 -2.23
N ARG A 83 -24.97 -11.50 -3.30
CA ARG A 83 -24.44 -11.48 -4.68
C ARG A 83 -23.24 -10.54 -4.83
N GLN A 84 -23.30 -9.33 -4.23
CA GLN A 84 -22.20 -8.34 -4.32
C GLN A 84 -20.92 -8.86 -3.65
N ALA A 85 -21.05 -9.61 -2.54
CA ALA A 85 -19.88 -10.22 -1.90
C ALA A 85 -19.20 -11.23 -2.83
N VAL A 86 -19.99 -12.04 -3.58
CA VAL A 86 -19.44 -12.95 -4.60
C VAL A 86 -18.75 -12.17 -5.72
N GLU A 87 -19.39 -11.12 -6.24
CA GLU A 87 -18.82 -10.30 -7.31
C GLU A 87 -17.51 -9.65 -6.88
N PHE A 88 -17.42 -9.15 -5.66
CA PHE A 88 -16.18 -8.58 -5.11
C PHE A 88 -15.10 -9.64 -4.88
N ALA A 89 -15.46 -10.84 -4.43
CA ALA A 89 -14.50 -11.94 -4.27
C ALA A 89 -13.94 -12.40 -5.64
N VAL A 90 -14.79 -12.49 -6.67
CA VAL A 90 -14.34 -12.81 -8.05
C VAL A 90 -13.45 -11.69 -8.60
N LEU A 91 -13.85 -10.42 -8.42
CA LEU A 91 -13.07 -9.28 -8.88
C LEU A 91 -11.69 -9.22 -8.20
N ALA A 92 -11.64 -9.46 -6.88
CA ALA A 92 -10.38 -9.59 -6.15
C ALA A 92 -9.52 -10.74 -6.68
N GLY A 93 -10.12 -11.93 -6.88
CA GLY A 93 -9.40 -13.08 -7.44
C GLY A 93 -8.81 -12.79 -8.81
N LEU A 94 -9.58 -12.18 -9.71
CA LEU A 94 -9.09 -11.79 -11.04
C LEU A 94 -7.97 -10.73 -10.95
N ALA A 95 -8.12 -9.74 -10.07
CA ALA A 95 -7.08 -8.71 -9.85
C ALA A 95 -5.77 -9.28 -9.29
N LEU A 96 -5.85 -10.41 -8.58
CA LEU A 96 -4.73 -11.17 -8.02
C LEU A 96 -4.23 -12.27 -8.96
N ASN A 97 -4.63 -12.26 -10.23
CA ASN A 97 -4.26 -13.26 -11.24
C ASN A 97 -4.67 -14.69 -10.89
N CYS A 98 -5.70 -14.86 -10.06
CA CYS A 98 -6.21 -16.18 -9.71
C CYS A 98 -7.09 -16.77 -10.82
N GLN A 99 -7.16 -18.09 -10.84
CA GLN A 99 -8.15 -18.84 -11.60
C GLN A 99 -9.46 -18.86 -10.80
N ILE A 100 -10.56 -18.41 -11.39
CA ILE A 100 -11.86 -18.44 -10.76
C ILE A 100 -12.51 -19.81 -11.01
N ARG A 101 -12.90 -20.46 -9.92
CA ARG A 101 -13.56 -21.75 -9.99
C ARG A 101 -15.02 -21.59 -10.39
N GLU A 102 -15.46 -22.32 -11.43
CA GLU A 102 -16.85 -22.26 -11.88
C GLU A 102 -17.84 -22.74 -10.78
N ARG A 103 -17.44 -23.76 -10.00
CA ARG A 103 -18.26 -24.33 -8.93
C ARG A 103 -17.50 -24.33 -7.61
N SER A 104 -17.97 -23.57 -6.63
CA SER A 104 -17.45 -23.50 -5.26
C SER A 104 -18.47 -24.02 -4.27
N ILE A 105 -18.01 -24.48 -3.11
CA ILE A 105 -18.84 -25.01 -2.04
C ILE A 105 -18.48 -24.30 -0.74
N PHE A 106 -19.51 -23.80 -0.04
CA PHE A 106 -19.36 -23.33 1.33
C PHE A 106 -19.33 -24.53 2.28
N ALA A 107 -18.54 -24.40 3.33
CA ALA A 107 -18.38 -25.38 4.39
C ALA A 107 -18.52 -24.71 5.76
N ARG A 108 -18.89 -25.48 6.77
CA ARG A 108 -18.87 -25.05 8.17
C ARG A 108 -17.50 -25.32 8.76
N LYS A 109 -16.85 -24.29 9.25
CA LYS A 109 -15.63 -24.31 10.06
C LYS A 109 -16.05 -24.23 11.53
N ASN A 110 -16.12 -25.36 12.20
CA ASN A 110 -16.70 -25.43 13.54
C ASN A 110 -15.69 -25.02 14.59
N TYR A 111 -16.04 -24.02 15.39
CA TYR A 111 -15.32 -23.65 16.59
C TYR A 111 -16.23 -22.90 17.56
N PHE A 112 -16.01 -23.08 18.86
CA PHE A 112 -16.90 -22.57 19.88
C PHE A 112 -16.23 -21.45 20.65
N TYR A 113 -16.63 -20.21 20.32
CA TYR A 113 -16.17 -18.99 20.98
C TYR A 113 -17.36 -18.08 21.26
N PRO A 114 -17.31 -17.24 22.33
CA PRO A 114 -18.42 -16.34 22.67
C PRO A 114 -18.80 -15.37 21.53
N ASP A 115 -17.84 -14.96 20.70
CA ASP A 115 -18.04 -14.06 19.56
C ASP A 115 -18.44 -14.81 18.26
N SER A 116 -18.59 -16.13 18.32
CA SER A 116 -19.13 -16.95 17.23
C SER A 116 -20.47 -17.56 17.64
N PRO A 117 -21.59 -16.79 17.56
CA PRO A 117 -22.88 -17.20 18.12
C PRO A 117 -23.48 -18.45 17.46
N LYS A 118 -23.11 -18.74 16.22
CA LYS A 118 -23.52 -19.97 15.51
C LYS A 118 -22.74 -21.21 15.95
N GLY A 119 -21.59 -21.05 16.60
CA GLY A 119 -20.66 -22.12 16.89
C GLY A 119 -19.87 -22.60 15.66
N TYR A 120 -20.01 -21.95 14.54
CA TYR A 120 -19.25 -22.18 13.32
C TYR A 120 -19.14 -20.90 12.47
N GLN A 121 -18.19 -20.88 11.58
CA GLN A 121 -18.01 -19.85 10.54
C GLN A 121 -18.34 -20.49 9.20
N ILE A 122 -19.14 -19.82 8.37
CA ILE A 122 -19.32 -20.22 6.98
C ILE A 122 -18.10 -19.77 6.20
N SER A 123 -17.39 -20.72 5.58
CA SER A 123 -16.13 -20.56 4.87
C SER A 123 -16.10 -21.42 3.63
N GLN A 124 -14.99 -21.46 2.89
CA GLN A 124 -14.75 -22.40 1.80
C GLN A 124 -13.47 -23.17 2.11
N PHE A 125 -13.50 -24.49 2.07
CA PHE A 125 -12.37 -25.34 2.46
C PHE A 125 -11.63 -25.91 1.23
N ASP A 126 -12.18 -26.94 0.59
CA ASP A 126 -11.55 -27.68 -0.52
C ASP A 126 -11.91 -27.12 -1.90
N LYS A 127 -12.92 -26.26 -1.98
CA LYS A 127 -13.40 -25.66 -3.22
C LYS A 127 -13.53 -24.15 -3.08
N PRO A 128 -12.41 -23.44 -2.95
CA PRO A 128 -12.40 -21.99 -2.84
C PRO A 128 -12.91 -21.34 -4.13
N ILE A 129 -13.32 -20.08 -4.06
CA ILE A 129 -13.80 -19.33 -5.23
C ILE A 129 -12.67 -19.02 -6.22
N ALA A 130 -11.44 -18.82 -5.72
CA ALA A 130 -10.28 -18.46 -6.52
C ALA A 130 -9.02 -19.17 -6.02
N GLU A 131 -8.14 -19.57 -6.93
CA GLU A 131 -6.89 -20.28 -6.60
C GLU A 131 -5.79 -20.03 -7.63
N HIS A 132 -4.54 -20.38 -7.27
CA HIS A 132 -3.38 -20.32 -8.16
C HIS A 132 -3.10 -18.93 -8.74
N GLY A 133 -3.21 -17.90 -7.89
CA GLY A 133 -2.87 -16.53 -8.25
C GLY A 133 -1.41 -16.18 -7.98
N PHE A 134 -1.07 -14.90 -8.18
CA PHE A 134 0.24 -14.37 -7.83
C PHE A 134 0.26 -12.84 -7.76
N ILE A 135 1.27 -12.33 -7.05
CA ILE A 135 1.67 -10.91 -7.06
C ILE A 135 3.15 -10.85 -7.36
N ASP A 136 3.56 -9.98 -8.30
CA ASP A 136 4.95 -9.67 -8.55
C ASP A 136 5.38 -8.51 -7.64
N VAL A 137 6.41 -8.73 -6.81
CA VAL A 137 6.97 -7.73 -5.88
C VAL A 137 8.33 -7.24 -6.38
N PRO A 138 8.67 -5.96 -6.22
CA PRO A 138 9.97 -5.45 -6.64
C PRO A 138 11.08 -6.04 -5.77
N THR A 139 12.23 -6.30 -6.38
CA THR A 139 13.45 -6.75 -5.70
C THR A 139 14.48 -5.62 -5.61
N ALA A 140 15.40 -5.71 -4.65
CA ALA A 140 16.42 -4.67 -4.41
C ALA A 140 17.36 -4.43 -5.62
N ASP A 141 17.52 -5.41 -6.48
CA ASP A 141 18.31 -5.32 -7.72
C ASP A 141 17.54 -4.69 -8.90
N GLY A 142 16.32 -4.22 -8.66
CA GLY A 142 15.46 -3.60 -9.69
C GLY A 142 14.66 -4.60 -10.53
N GLY A 143 14.70 -5.88 -10.19
CA GLY A 143 13.89 -6.94 -10.77
C GLY A 143 12.50 -7.06 -10.14
N ALA A 144 11.85 -8.19 -10.41
CA ALA A 144 10.59 -8.57 -9.78
C ALA A 144 10.63 -10.05 -9.38
N LYS A 145 10.10 -10.34 -8.19
CA LYS A 145 9.94 -11.70 -7.69
C LYS A 145 8.45 -12.03 -7.63
N ARG A 146 8.09 -13.17 -8.19
CA ARG A 146 6.71 -13.67 -8.11
C ARG A 146 6.48 -14.38 -6.80
N ILE A 147 5.43 -13.96 -6.08
CA ILE A 147 4.91 -14.62 -4.89
C ILE A 147 3.57 -15.24 -5.26
N GLY A 148 3.47 -16.54 -5.14
CA GLY A 148 2.25 -17.28 -5.44
C GLY A 148 1.14 -17.04 -4.42
N ILE A 149 -0.08 -17.21 -4.86
CA ILE A 149 -1.29 -17.25 -4.02
C ILE A 149 -1.92 -18.63 -4.20
N THR A 150 -1.95 -19.38 -3.11
CA THR A 150 -2.55 -20.72 -3.10
C THR A 150 -4.05 -20.61 -3.39
N ARG A 151 -4.74 -19.72 -2.67
CA ARG A 151 -6.18 -19.51 -2.80
C ARG A 151 -6.61 -18.14 -2.27
N ALA A 152 -7.76 -17.69 -2.74
CA ALA A 152 -8.58 -16.69 -2.09
C ALA A 152 -9.99 -17.27 -1.94
N HIS A 153 -10.51 -17.30 -0.71
CA HIS A 153 -11.79 -17.91 -0.41
C HIS A 153 -12.69 -17.00 0.42
N MET A 154 -13.99 -17.19 0.25
CA MET A 154 -14.97 -16.38 0.97
C MET A 154 -15.22 -16.94 2.37
N GLU A 155 -15.37 -16.03 3.30
CA GLU A 155 -15.74 -16.30 4.69
C GLU A 155 -16.71 -15.22 5.20
N GLU A 156 -17.20 -15.42 6.42
CA GLU A 156 -17.82 -14.38 7.23
C GLU A 156 -16.96 -14.07 8.46
N ASP A 157 -16.98 -12.82 8.91
CA ASP A 157 -16.28 -12.46 10.15
C ASP A 157 -17.07 -12.88 11.40
N ALA A 158 -16.38 -13.15 12.48
CA ALA A 158 -16.93 -13.35 13.82
C ALA A 158 -17.20 -11.98 14.49
N GLY A 159 -17.85 -11.99 15.65
CA GLY A 159 -18.00 -10.82 16.52
C GLY A 159 -16.67 -10.35 17.11
N LYS A 160 -16.73 -9.50 18.10
CA LYS A 160 -15.57 -9.01 18.86
C LYS A 160 -15.71 -9.37 20.32
N SER A 161 -14.69 -9.99 20.90
CA SER A 161 -14.54 -10.14 22.35
C SER A 161 -13.74 -8.95 22.88
N LEU A 162 -14.32 -8.17 23.78
CA LEU A 162 -13.75 -6.95 24.37
C LEU A 162 -13.29 -7.26 25.80
N HIS A 163 -11.97 -7.28 26.00
CA HIS A 163 -11.34 -7.65 27.26
C HIS A 163 -10.94 -6.44 28.12
N ASP A 164 -10.90 -5.26 27.50
CA ASP A 164 -10.45 -4.01 28.10
C ASP A 164 -11.46 -2.87 27.87
N GLY A 165 -11.28 -1.75 28.59
CA GLY A 165 -12.07 -0.52 28.38
C GLY A 165 -13.34 -0.43 29.21
N PHE A 166 -13.64 -1.40 30.08
CA PHE A 166 -14.79 -1.40 30.99
C PHE A 166 -14.36 -1.47 32.45
N PRO A 167 -15.14 -0.92 33.41
CA PRO A 167 -14.76 -0.90 34.83
C PRO A 167 -14.50 -2.27 35.44
N ASP A 168 -15.12 -3.32 34.93
CA ASP A 168 -15.03 -4.71 35.41
C ASP A 168 -14.32 -5.66 34.43
N SER A 169 -13.54 -5.13 33.49
CA SER A 169 -12.77 -5.91 32.50
C SER A 169 -11.82 -6.93 33.12
N ALA A 170 -11.41 -6.75 34.38
CA ALA A 170 -10.58 -7.73 35.10
C ALA A 170 -11.29 -9.07 35.34
N THR A 171 -12.62 -9.11 35.36
CA THR A 171 -13.43 -10.28 35.68
C THR A 171 -14.49 -10.63 34.63
N ARG A 172 -14.70 -9.77 33.64
CA ARG A 172 -15.70 -9.93 32.58
C ARG A 172 -15.13 -9.63 31.21
N THR A 173 -15.66 -10.32 30.22
CA THR A 173 -15.45 -10.04 28.78
C THR A 173 -16.81 -9.64 28.19
N TYR A 174 -16.79 -8.58 27.40
CA TYR A 174 -17.97 -8.12 26.66
C TYR A 174 -17.92 -8.62 25.24
N VAL A 175 -19.08 -8.87 24.63
CA VAL A 175 -19.16 -9.38 23.27
C VAL A 175 -20.01 -8.42 22.44
N ASP A 176 -19.41 -7.92 21.35
CA ASP A 176 -20.10 -7.15 20.32
C ASP A 176 -20.23 -8.01 19.06
N LEU A 177 -21.46 -8.34 18.71
CA LEU A 177 -21.83 -9.21 17.59
C LEU A 177 -22.11 -8.43 16.30
N ASN A 178 -21.93 -7.11 16.28
CA ASN A 178 -22.16 -6.28 15.09
C ASN A 178 -21.33 -6.73 13.88
N ARG A 179 -20.12 -7.24 14.09
CA ARG A 179 -19.24 -7.73 13.04
C ARG A 179 -19.61 -9.13 12.52
N CYS A 180 -20.40 -9.92 13.26
CA CYS A 180 -20.82 -11.25 12.81
C CYS A 180 -21.49 -11.19 11.44
N GLY A 181 -21.04 -12.01 10.51
CA GLY A 181 -21.59 -12.08 9.15
C GLY A 181 -21.07 -11.01 8.20
N THR A 182 -20.12 -10.15 8.59
CA THR A 182 -19.39 -9.27 7.66
C THR A 182 -18.69 -10.10 6.60
N PRO A 183 -18.88 -9.82 5.28
CA PRO A 183 -18.24 -10.59 4.23
C PRO A 183 -16.72 -10.41 4.26
N LEU A 184 -16.00 -11.51 4.22
CA LEU A 184 -14.55 -11.61 4.20
C LEU A 184 -14.08 -12.38 2.97
N ILE A 185 -12.88 -12.06 2.51
CA ILE A 185 -12.02 -12.97 1.75
C ILE A 185 -10.74 -13.24 2.54
N GLU A 186 -10.33 -14.50 2.62
CA GLU A 186 -9.02 -14.90 3.12
C GLU A 186 -8.13 -15.23 1.92
N ILE A 187 -6.98 -14.57 1.84
CA ILE A 187 -5.99 -14.70 0.78
C ILE A 187 -4.75 -15.36 1.38
N VAL A 188 -4.42 -16.56 0.93
CA VAL A 188 -3.30 -17.36 1.43
C VAL A 188 -2.20 -17.37 0.41
N SER A 189 -1.02 -16.85 0.77
CA SER A 189 0.15 -16.90 -0.10
C SER A 189 0.81 -18.27 -0.11
N GLU A 190 1.54 -18.59 -1.19
CA GLU A 190 2.55 -19.64 -1.16
C GLU A 190 3.71 -19.23 -0.24
N PRO A 191 4.47 -20.20 0.30
CA PRO A 191 5.63 -19.92 1.16
C PRO A 191 6.86 -19.50 0.35
N ASP A 192 6.70 -18.54 -0.54
CA ASP A 192 7.72 -18.06 -1.47
C ASP A 192 8.53 -16.89 -0.93
N ILE A 193 8.01 -16.20 0.09
CA ILE A 193 8.63 -15.02 0.70
C ILE A 193 9.86 -15.46 1.49
N ARG A 194 10.98 -14.72 1.34
CA ARG A 194 12.28 -15.04 1.95
C ARG A 194 12.82 -13.95 2.87
N THR A 195 12.25 -12.75 2.80
CA THR A 195 12.69 -11.64 3.65
C THR A 195 11.49 -10.87 4.22
N PRO A 196 11.65 -10.22 5.39
CA PRO A 196 10.64 -9.32 5.93
C PRO A 196 10.26 -8.16 4.99
N ASP A 197 11.22 -7.67 4.20
CA ASP A 197 10.97 -6.63 3.19
C ASP A 197 10.08 -7.14 2.06
N GLU A 198 10.31 -8.35 1.57
CA GLU A 198 9.42 -8.97 0.57
C GLU A 198 7.99 -9.14 1.11
N ALA A 199 7.82 -9.48 2.40
CA ALA A 199 6.51 -9.56 3.03
C ALA A 199 5.82 -8.19 3.10
N PHE A 200 6.55 -7.15 3.45
CA PHE A 200 6.06 -5.76 3.45
C PHE A 200 5.63 -5.32 2.04
N GLU A 201 6.45 -5.57 1.02
CA GLU A 201 6.14 -5.22 -0.37
C GLU A 201 4.94 -6.02 -0.90
N TYR A 202 4.84 -7.32 -0.58
CA TYR A 202 3.69 -8.13 -0.95
C TYR A 202 2.38 -7.56 -0.39
N LEU A 203 2.36 -7.22 0.90
CA LEU A 203 1.17 -6.65 1.55
C LEU A 203 0.83 -5.26 1.00
N THR A 204 1.84 -4.46 0.70
CA THR A 204 1.66 -3.14 0.07
C THR A 204 1.00 -3.27 -1.30
N ARG A 205 1.50 -4.19 -2.14
CA ARG A 205 0.93 -4.45 -3.47
C ARG A 205 -0.47 -5.06 -3.39
N LEU A 206 -0.67 -6.01 -2.49
CA LEU A 206 -1.98 -6.61 -2.25
C LEU A 206 -3.02 -5.53 -1.90
N ARG A 207 -2.68 -4.67 -0.94
CA ARG A 207 -3.53 -3.55 -0.52
C ARG A 207 -3.83 -2.59 -1.68
N GLU A 208 -2.82 -2.17 -2.43
CA GLU A 208 -2.98 -1.30 -3.62
C GLU A 208 -3.95 -1.93 -4.64
N ILE A 209 -3.80 -3.21 -4.94
CA ILE A 209 -4.64 -3.94 -5.90
C ILE A 209 -6.10 -3.95 -5.43
N LEU A 210 -6.36 -4.28 -4.17
CA LEU A 210 -7.71 -4.39 -3.63
C LEU A 210 -8.41 -3.03 -3.51
N LEU A 211 -7.67 -1.97 -3.14
CA LEU A 211 -8.16 -0.59 -3.15
C LEU A 211 -8.54 -0.14 -4.56
N TYR A 212 -7.68 -0.39 -5.55
CA TYR A 212 -7.96 -0.04 -6.94
C TYR A 212 -9.15 -0.82 -7.52
N ALA A 213 -9.27 -2.09 -7.18
CA ALA A 213 -10.42 -2.90 -7.54
C ALA A 213 -11.73 -2.41 -6.87
N GLY A 214 -11.63 -1.60 -5.82
CA GLY A 214 -12.78 -1.06 -5.09
C GLY A 214 -13.55 -2.12 -4.29
N VAL A 215 -12.87 -3.21 -3.88
CA VAL A 215 -13.49 -4.32 -3.16
C VAL A 215 -13.39 -4.19 -1.65
N SER A 216 -12.43 -3.39 -1.15
CA SER A 216 -12.19 -3.15 0.29
C SER A 216 -11.57 -1.76 0.50
N ASP A 217 -11.72 -1.20 1.70
CA ASP A 217 -10.99 -0.04 2.18
C ASP A 217 -9.62 -0.39 2.78
N CYS A 218 -9.38 -1.69 3.01
CA CYS A 218 -8.12 -2.22 3.53
C CYS A 218 -7.60 -1.47 4.77
N ASN A 219 -8.49 -1.02 5.66
CA ASN A 219 -8.15 -0.30 6.87
C ASN A 219 -7.76 -1.26 8.00
N MET A 220 -6.47 -1.31 8.34
CA MET A 220 -5.99 -2.19 9.43
C MET A 220 -6.41 -1.69 10.81
N GLU A 221 -6.61 -0.39 11.01
CA GLU A 221 -7.01 0.18 12.32
C GLU A 221 -8.46 -0.21 12.68
N GLU A 222 -9.33 -0.27 11.69
CA GLU A 222 -10.71 -0.74 11.84
C GLU A 222 -10.85 -2.26 11.75
N GLY A 223 -9.80 -2.94 11.30
CA GLY A 223 -9.75 -4.39 11.13
C GLY A 223 -10.34 -4.90 9.82
N SER A 224 -10.52 -4.00 8.82
CA SER A 224 -10.94 -4.40 7.47
C SER A 224 -9.85 -5.16 6.71
N LEU A 225 -8.58 -5.00 7.10
CA LEU A 225 -7.47 -5.82 6.67
C LEU A 225 -6.72 -6.33 7.89
N ARG A 226 -6.51 -7.64 7.96
CA ARG A 226 -5.73 -8.31 9.00
C ARG A 226 -4.77 -9.28 8.33
N CYS A 227 -3.62 -9.52 8.95
CA CYS A 227 -2.64 -10.45 8.42
C CYS A 227 -2.06 -11.28 9.55
N ASP A 228 -2.03 -12.59 9.37
CA ASP A 228 -1.29 -13.54 10.18
C ASP A 228 -0.07 -14.00 9.36
N ALA A 229 1.10 -14.08 10.00
CA ALA A 229 2.33 -14.46 9.34
C ALA A 229 2.81 -15.82 9.85
N ASN A 230 3.08 -16.75 8.94
CA ASN A 230 3.72 -18.03 9.20
C ASN A 230 5.19 -17.93 8.82
N VAL A 231 6.11 -18.21 9.74
CA VAL A 231 7.55 -18.12 9.49
C VAL A 231 8.27 -19.35 10.00
N SER A 232 9.21 -19.84 9.22
CA SER A 232 10.19 -20.86 9.61
C SER A 232 11.55 -20.52 9.03
N ILE A 233 12.60 -21.18 9.50
CA ILE A 233 13.94 -21.12 8.93
C ILE A 233 14.38 -22.49 8.46
N MET A 234 15.19 -22.52 7.42
CA MET A 234 15.84 -23.73 6.94
C MET A 234 17.32 -23.45 6.64
N PRO A 235 18.23 -24.44 6.72
CA PRO A 235 19.59 -24.27 6.23
C PRO A 235 19.58 -23.83 4.76
N ARG A 236 20.43 -22.86 4.41
CA ARG A 236 20.51 -22.34 3.04
C ARG A 236 20.82 -23.47 2.05
N GLY A 237 20.03 -23.53 0.98
CA GLY A 237 20.08 -24.59 -0.03
C GLY A 237 19.33 -25.88 0.34
N SER A 238 18.70 -25.95 1.53
CA SER A 238 17.79 -27.05 1.86
C SER A 238 16.53 -26.96 1.03
N LYS A 239 15.91 -28.13 0.78
CA LYS A 239 14.57 -28.25 0.17
C LYS A 239 13.49 -28.59 1.21
N THR A 240 13.89 -28.83 2.45
CA THR A 240 12.98 -29.20 3.55
C THR A 240 12.74 -28.01 4.45
N PHE A 241 11.49 -27.59 4.54
CA PHE A 241 11.09 -26.50 5.43
C PHE A 241 11.24 -26.88 6.89
N GLY A 242 11.60 -25.87 7.70
CA GLY A 242 11.58 -26.01 9.15
C GLY A 242 10.15 -25.98 9.71
N LYS A 243 10.04 -26.17 11.04
CA LYS A 243 8.75 -26.03 11.74
C LYS A 243 8.32 -24.57 11.75
N LYS A 244 7.10 -24.32 11.30
CA LYS A 244 6.55 -22.97 11.22
C LYS A 244 6.05 -22.48 12.58
N VAL A 245 6.20 -21.18 12.81
CA VAL A 245 5.59 -20.44 13.89
C VAL A 245 4.61 -19.44 13.28
N GLU A 246 3.39 -19.40 13.80
CA GLU A 246 2.38 -18.42 13.42
C GLU A 246 2.51 -17.18 14.31
N VAL A 247 2.64 -15.99 13.69
CA VAL A 247 2.71 -14.71 14.43
C VAL A 247 1.41 -13.95 14.21
N LYS A 248 0.74 -13.62 15.31
CA LYS A 248 -0.54 -12.88 15.33
C LYS A 248 -0.40 -11.52 16.02
N ASN A 249 -1.47 -10.73 15.97
CA ASN A 249 -1.56 -9.41 16.59
C ASN A 249 -0.62 -8.36 15.95
N VAL A 250 -0.51 -8.39 14.63
CA VAL A 250 0.34 -7.47 13.87
C VAL A 250 -0.53 -6.46 13.12
N ASN A 251 -0.76 -5.30 13.72
CA ASN A 251 -1.76 -4.33 13.30
C ASN A 251 -1.24 -3.27 12.30
N SER A 252 -0.07 -3.48 11.71
CA SER A 252 0.46 -2.66 10.62
C SER A 252 1.51 -3.43 9.83
N PHE A 253 1.71 -3.07 8.56
CA PHE A 253 2.76 -3.71 7.73
C PHE A 253 4.16 -3.54 8.30
N ARG A 254 4.43 -2.40 8.96
CA ARG A 254 5.67 -2.16 9.68
C ARG A 254 5.84 -3.14 10.86
N PHE A 255 4.77 -3.43 11.60
CA PHE A 255 4.82 -4.39 12.70
C PHE A 255 4.96 -5.83 12.20
N ILE A 256 4.36 -6.17 11.05
CA ILE A 256 4.56 -7.48 10.42
C ILE A 256 6.04 -7.67 10.06
N ARG A 257 6.66 -6.68 9.43
CA ARG A 257 8.09 -6.68 9.12
C ARG A 257 8.94 -6.88 10.38
N ALA A 258 8.74 -6.03 11.41
CA ALA A 258 9.49 -6.11 12.66
C ALA A 258 9.27 -7.44 13.41
N ALA A 259 8.06 -7.96 13.40
CA ALA A 259 7.73 -9.25 14.02
C ALA A 259 8.41 -10.43 13.30
N LEU A 260 8.49 -10.37 11.97
CA LEU A 260 9.21 -11.35 11.16
C LEU A 260 10.73 -11.27 11.39
N GLU A 261 11.31 -10.06 11.43
CA GLU A 261 12.72 -9.84 11.75
C GLU A 261 13.06 -10.49 13.09
N TYR A 262 12.31 -10.14 14.16
CA TYR A 262 12.50 -10.70 15.49
C TYR A 262 12.35 -12.23 15.50
N GLU A 263 11.31 -12.77 14.87
CA GLU A 263 11.02 -14.20 14.94
C GLU A 263 12.07 -15.04 14.17
N ILE A 264 12.60 -14.54 13.07
CA ILE A 264 13.70 -15.15 12.32
C ILE A 264 14.95 -15.21 13.20
N GLU A 265 15.32 -14.10 13.83
CA GLU A 265 16.46 -14.02 14.74
C GLU A 265 16.30 -14.99 15.91
N ARG A 266 15.14 -14.98 16.57
CA ARG A 266 14.83 -15.89 17.67
C ARG A 266 14.95 -17.36 17.26
N GLN A 267 14.43 -17.73 16.09
CA GLN A 267 14.52 -19.12 15.62
C GLN A 267 15.96 -19.54 15.37
N ILE A 268 16.79 -18.67 14.79
CA ILE A 268 18.22 -18.93 14.58
C ILE A 268 18.94 -19.10 15.93
N GLU A 269 18.69 -18.22 16.89
CA GLU A 269 19.27 -18.34 18.24
C GLU A 269 18.91 -19.67 18.91
N VAL A 270 17.66 -20.09 18.83
CA VAL A 270 17.20 -21.37 19.38
C VAL A 270 17.92 -22.55 18.72
N VAL A 271 18.06 -22.57 17.41
CA VAL A 271 18.72 -23.66 16.69
C VAL A 271 20.23 -23.70 16.96
N GLU A 272 20.89 -22.55 16.93
CA GLU A 272 22.35 -22.45 17.18
C GLU A 272 22.71 -22.77 18.65
N SER A 273 21.80 -22.55 19.59
CA SER A 273 21.96 -22.98 20.99
C SER A 273 21.67 -24.48 21.21
N GLY A 274 21.37 -25.24 20.14
CA GLY A 274 21.03 -26.66 20.21
C GLY A 274 19.58 -26.95 20.61
N GLY A 275 18.72 -25.94 20.62
CA GLY A 275 17.30 -26.07 20.85
C GLY A 275 16.51 -26.53 19.62
N VAL A 276 15.21 -26.74 19.79
CA VAL A 276 14.30 -27.16 18.72
C VAL A 276 13.15 -26.18 18.61
N ILE A 277 12.84 -25.77 17.40
CA ILE A 277 11.67 -24.93 17.13
C ILE A 277 10.40 -25.76 17.33
N VAL A 278 9.50 -25.26 18.16
CA VAL A 278 8.18 -25.84 18.39
C VAL A 278 7.17 -25.14 17.48
N GLN A 279 6.28 -25.90 16.85
CA GLN A 279 5.16 -25.34 16.11
C GLN A 279 4.15 -24.75 17.09
N GLU A 280 4.05 -23.44 17.10
CA GLU A 280 3.20 -22.68 18.04
C GLU A 280 2.65 -21.41 17.39
N THR A 281 1.63 -20.82 18.03
CA THR A 281 1.18 -19.46 17.75
C THR A 281 1.81 -18.50 18.76
N ARG A 282 2.35 -17.38 18.28
CA ARG A 282 2.98 -16.34 19.08
C ARG A 282 2.28 -14.99 18.84
N LEU A 283 2.17 -14.17 19.89
CA LEU A 283 1.63 -12.81 19.83
C LEU A 283 2.77 -11.80 19.74
N TRP A 284 2.68 -10.89 18.79
CA TRP A 284 3.55 -9.72 18.72
C TRP A 284 3.17 -8.67 19.77
N ASN A 285 4.14 -8.21 20.55
CA ASN A 285 4.02 -7.06 21.43
C ASN A 285 4.81 -5.88 20.83
N SER A 286 4.09 -4.92 20.28
CA SER A 286 4.69 -3.75 19.61
C SER A 286 5.43 -2.81 20.56
N ASN A 287 5.07 -2.79 21.86
CA ASN A 287 5.73 -1.94 22.85
C ASN A 287 7.10 -2.48 23.26
N GLU A 288 7.21 -3.80 23.30
CA GLU A 288 8.44 -4.49 23.69
C GLU A 288 9.27 -4.98 22.50
N GLY A 289 8.72 -4.92 21.28
CA GLY A 289 9.39 -5.35 20.04
C GLY A 289 9.73 -6.84 20.04
N ARG A 290 8.87 -7.71 20.61
CA ARG A 290 9.10 -9.16 20.67
C ARG A 290 7.81 -9.98 20.62
N THR A 291 7.96 -11.27 20.32
CA THR A 291 6.85 -12.23 20.33
C THR A 291 6.79 -13.01 21.65
N TYR A 292 5.58 -13.36 22.04
CA TYR A 292 5.31 -14.23 23.19
C TYR A 292 4.54 -15.48 22.76
N SER A 293 4.93 -16.65 23.29
CA SER A 293 4.16 -17.87 23.09
C SER A 293 2.75 -17.71 23.66
N MET A 294 1.75 -17.97 22.86
CA MET A 294 0.41 -18.24 23.38
C MET A 294 0.44 -19.62 24.03
N ARG A 295 -0.32 -19.82 25.12
CA ARG A 295 -0.48 -21.16 25.71
C ARG A 295 -0.68 -22.16 24.57
N SER A 296 0.24 -23.12 24.46
CA SER A 296 0.16 -24.17 23.46
C SER A 296 -1.19 -24.85 23.56
N LYS A 297 -2.05 -24.63 22.56
CA LYS A 297 -3.15 -25.56 22.36
C LYS A 297 -2.50 -26.81 21.77
N GLU A 298 -2.38 -27.85 22.57
CA GLU A 298 -1.70 -29.10 22.23
C GLU A 298 -2.31 -29.88 21.06
N GLN A 299 -3.29 -29.32 20.36
CA GLN A 299 -3.92 -29.92 19.19
C GLN A 299 -4.19 -28.84 18.14
N ALA A 300 -3.76 -29.10 16.90
CA ALA A 300 -4.33 -28.42 15.75
C ALA A 300 -5.85 -28.53 15.88
N HIS A 301 -6.56 -27.40 15.87
CA HIS A 301 -8.03 -27.44 15.95
C HIS A 301 -8.54 -28.23 14.76
N ASP A 302 -9.08 -29.42 15.03
CA ASP A 302 -9.91 -30.14 14.06
C ASP A 302 -11.24 -29.37 13.96
N TYR A 303 -11.33 -28.52 12.93
CA TYR A 303 -12.54 -27.74 12.66
C TYR A 303 -13.69 -28.58 12.13
N ARG A 304 -13.48 -29.89 11.91
CA ARG A 304 -14.51 -30.82 11.43
C ARG A 304 -15.33 -30.24 10.29
N TYR A 305 -14.62 -29.78 9.25
CA TYR A 305 -15.26 -29.21 8.08
C TYR A 305 -16.27 -30.18 7.45
N PHE A 306 -17.45 -29.66 7.11
CA PHE A 306 -18.42 -30.33 6.25
C PHE A 306 -19.18 -29.30 5.40
N PRO A 307 -19.74 -29.68 4.25
CA PRO A 307 -20.47 -28.75 3.40
C PRO A 307 -21.62 -28.08 4.16
N GLU A 308 -21.78 -26.76 3.94
CA GLU A 308 -22.87 -25.98 4.53
C GLU A 308 -24.21 -26.44 3.92
N PRO A 309 -25.10 -27.08 4.69
CA PRO A 309 -26.32 -27.67 4.14
C PRO A 309 -27.35 -26.63 3.70
N ASP A 310 -27.29 -25.41 4.25
CA ASP A 310 -28.26 -24.35 3.99
C ASP A 310 -27.88 -23.47 2.80
N LEU A 311 -26.73 -23.70 2.18
CA LEU A 311 -26.28 -23.01 0.97
C LEU A 311 -26.09 -23.99 -0.19
N PRO A 312 -26.74 -23.76 -1.34
CA PRO A 312 -26.41 -24.55 -2.54
C PRO A 312 -24.99 -24.24 -3.03
N PRO A 313 -24.39 -25.14 -3.83
CA PRO A 313 -23.12 -24.84 -4.50
C PRO A 313 -23.19 -23.51 -5.24
N LEU A 314 -22.18 -22.67 -5.06
CA LEU A 314 -22.03 -21.41 -5.77
C LEU A 314 -21.53 -21.68 -7.19
N ILE A 315 -22.29 -21.25 -8.19
CA ILE A 315 -21.94 -21.36 -9.61
C ILE A 315 -21.59 -19.96 -10.12
N VAL A 316 -20.33 -19.78 -10.51
CA VAL A 316 -19.82 -18.57 -11.16
C VAL A 316 -19.54 -18.91 -12.61
N SER A 317 -20.57 -18.81 -13.47
CA SER A 317 -20.46 -19.17 -14.88
C SER A 317 -19.43 -18.31 -15.61
N ALA A 318 -18.88 -18.81 -16.71
CA ALA A 318 -17.94 -18.06 -17.56
C ALA A 318 -18.52 -16.71 -18.03
N ALA A 319 -19.83 -16.67 -18.32
CA ALA A 319 -20.52 -15.41 -18.70
C ALA A 319 -20.52 -14.40 -17.55
N TRP A 320 -20.83 -14.84 -16.32
CA TRP A 320 -20.80 -13.97 -15.15
C TRP A 320 -19.37 -13.52 -14.79
N GLN A 321 -18.36 -14.42 -14.92
CA GLN A 321 -16.97 -14.04 -14.77
C GLN A 321 -16.56 -12.95 -15.77
N ALA A 322 -16.96 -13.08 -17.05
CA ALA A 322 -16.68 -12.08 -18.09
C ALA A 322 -17.36 -10.72 -17.79
N GLU A 323 -18.61 -10.75 -17.30
CA GLU A 323 -19.33 -9.54 -16.87
C GLU A 323 -18.58 -8.82 -15.72
N ILE A 324 -18.10 -9.57 -14.74
CA ILE A 324 -17.33 -9.02 -13.62
C ILE A 324 -15.98 -8.49 -14.10
N ALA A 325 -15.28 -9.25 -14.95
CA ALA A 325 -13.99 -8.86 -15.52
C ALA A 325 -14.08 -7.57 -16.33
N ALA A 326 -15.19 -7.33 -17.03
CA ALA A 326 -15.41 -6.09 -17.79
C ALA A 326 -15.51 -4.83 -16.89
N ARG A 327 -15.75 -4.99 -15.60
CA ARG A 327 -15.77 -3.91 -14.61
C ARG A 327 -14.42 -3.68 -13.94
N MET A 328 -13.40 -4.50 -14.26
CA MET A 328 -12.05 -4.37 -13.69
C MET A 328 -11.44 -3.01 -14.09
N PRO A 329 -11.06 -2.16 -13.15
CA PRO A 329 -10.32 -0.94 -13.48
C PRO A 329 -8.90 -1.29 -13.95
N GLU A 330 -8.24 -0.32 -14.56
CA GLU A 330 -6.80 -0.43 -14.81
C GLU A 330 -6.06 -0.53 -13.47
N LEU A 331 -5.38 -1.65 -13.22
CA LEU A 331 -4.69 -1.91 -11.96
C LEU A 331 -3.43 -1.04 -11.79
N PRO A 332 -2.97 -0.79 -10.55
CA PRO A 332 -1.92 0.19 -10.25
C PRO A 332 -0.64 0.00 -11.08
N GLU A 333 -0.16 -1.23 -11.20
CA GLU A 333 1.09 -1.52 -11.92
C GLU A 333 0.97 -1.31 -13.43
N ALA A 334 -0.16 -1.70 -14.02
CA ALA A 334 -0.44 -1.46 -15.44
C ALA A 334 -0.54 0.04 -15.72
N ARG A 335 -1.24 0.78 -14.85
CA ARG A 335 -1.37 2.23 -14.94
C ARG A 335 -0.02 2.93 -14.83
N ARG A 336 0.81 2.56 -13.85
CA ARG A 336 2.17 3.11 -13.70
C ARG A 336 3.00 2.92 -14.97
N LYS A 337 3.04 1.70 -15.49
CA LYS A 337 3.76 1.39 -16.74
C LYS A 337 3.25 2.22 -17.91
N ARG A 338 1.95 2.34 -18.06
CA ARG A 338 1.34 3.15 -19.13
C ARG A 338 1.68 4.64 -18.97
N MET A 339 1.54 5.20 -17.75
CA MET A 339 1.83 6.62 -17.49
C MET A 339 3.32 6.97 -17.68
N ILE A 340 4.24 6.07 -17.28
CA ILE A 340 5.67 6.25 -17.55
C ILE A 340 5.93 6.41 -19.05
N VAL A 341 5.34 5.53 -19.86
CA VAL A 341 5.55 5.57 -21.34
C VAL A 341 4.76 6.69 -22.00
N ALA A 342 3.46 6.83 -21.67
CA ALA A 342 2.59 7.78 -22.36
C ALA A 342 2.85 9.24 -21.98
N TYR A 343 3.32 9.50 -20.74
CA TYR A 343 3.49 10.83 -20.19
C TYR A 343 4.96 11.18 -19.93
N ASP A 344 5.90 10.31 -20.32
CA ASP A 344 7.35 10.47 -20.11
C ASP A 344 7.70 10.78 -18.64
N LEU A 345 7.12 9.99 -17.71
CA LEU A 345 7.30 10.15 -16.27
C LEU A 345 8.45 9.31 -15.74
N SER A 346 9.05 9.77 -14.63
CA SER A 346 9.92 8.90 -13.85
C SER A 346 9.09 7.82 -13.12
N PRO A 347 9.67 6.64 -12.80
CA PRO A 347 8.99 5.62 -12.00
C PRO A 347 8.48 6.15 -10.65
N ARG A 348 9.24 7.05 -10.02
CA ARG A 348 8.88 7.71 -8.76
C ARG A 348 7.65 8.60 -8.91
N ASP A 349 7.61 9.43 -9.96
CA ASP A 349 6.50 10.33 -10.22
C ASP A 349 5.22 9.55 -10.54
N ALA A 350 5.33 8.52 -11.39
CA ALA A 350 4.24 7.62 -11.70
C ALA A 350 3.68 6.92 -10.44
N HIS A 351 4.57 6.48 -9.52
CA HIS A 351 4.14 5.89 -8.25
C HIS A 351 3.36 6.90 -7.40
N THR A 352 3.84 8.14 -7.29
CA THR A 352 3.16 9.19 -6.52
C THR A 352 1.81 9.56 -7.13
N LEU A 353 1.73 9.68 -8.45
CA LEU A 353 0.50 10.04 -9.18
C LEU A 353 -0.54 8.91 -9.22
N THR A 354 -0.17 7.71 -8.83
CA THR A 354 -1.06 6.53 -8.76
C THR A 354 -1.25 6.03 -7.33
N ALA A 355 -1.04 6.89 -6.32
CA ALA A 355 -1.18 6.52 -4.90
C ALA A 355 -2.59 6.05 -4.54
N THR A 356 -3.63 6.72 -5.07
CA THR A 356 -5.03 6.27 -4.99
C THR A 356 -5.65 6.23 -6.39
N ARG A 357 -6.70 5.44 -6.55
CA ARG A 357 -7.42 5.33 -7.84
C ARG A 357 -8.04 6.66 -8.24
N GLU A 358 -8.74 7.30 -7.31
CA GLU A 358 -9.46 8.55 -7.54
C GLU A 358 -8.50 9.66 -8.00
N PHE A 359 -7.36 9.78 -7.33
CA PHE A 359 -6.33 10.74 -7.70
C PHE A 359 -5.74 10.43 -9.09
N ALA A 360 -5.42 9.16 -9.33
CA ALA A 360 -4.89 8.73 -10.62
C ALA A 360 -5.88 8.96 -11.78
N ASP A 361 -7.18 8.74 -11.55
CA ASP A 361 -8.24 9.00 -12.55
C ASP A 361 -8.30 10.50 -12.89
N GLN A 362 -8.24 11.39 -11.91
CA GLN A 362 -8.23 12.85 -12.09
C GLN A 362 -6.98 13.31 -12.83
N VAL A 363 -5.80 12.83 -12.43
CA VAL A 363 -4.53 13.16 -13.09
C VAL A 363 -4.52 12.66 -14.54
N ASP A 364 -5.00 11.46 -14.79
CA ASP A 364 -5.06 10.87 -16.13
C ASP A 364 -6.01 11.67 -17.05
N ALA A 365 -7.16 12.09 -16.53
CA ALA A 365 -8.08 12.96 -17.27
C ALA A 365 -7.44 14.32 -17.60
N ALA A 366 -6.76 14.96 -16.65
CA ALA A 366 -6.05 16.20 -16.84
C ALA A 366 -4.89 16.04 -17.85
N ALA A 367 -4.11 14.96 -17.73
CA ALA A 367 -2.97 14.69 -18.60
C ALA A 367 -3.37 14.47 -20.08
N ARG A 368 -4.53 13.86 -20.33
CA ARG A 368 -5.07 13.70 -21.69
C ARG A 368 -5.48 15.01 -22.34
N SER A 369 -5.80 16.05 -21.57
CA SER A 369 -6.17 17.37 -22.08
C SER A 369 -4.99 18.33 -22.20
N ALA A 370 -3.87 18.04 -21.54
CA ALA A 370 -2.67 18.87 -21.55
C ALA A 370 -1.83 18.64 -22.81
N LYS A 371 -1.23 19.70 -23.35
CA LYS A 371 -0.26 19.61 -24.46
C LYS A 371 0.99 18.83 -24.07
N SER A 372 1.42 18.96 -22.82
CA SER A 372 2.57 18.25 -22.26
C SER A 372 2.21 17.61 -20.92
N PRO A 373 1.80 16.32 -20.90
CA PRO A 373 1.51 15.58 -19.68
C PRO A 373 2.66 15.59 -18.68
N ARG A 374 3.90 15.47 -19.16
CA ARG A 374 5.11 15.56 -18.33
C ARG A 374 5.21 16.90 -17.60
N ARG A 375 4.95 18.01 -18.29
CA ARG A 375 4.99 19.35 -17.69
C ARG A 375 3.89 19.51 -16.65
N LEU A 376 2.69 19.03 -16.93
CA LEU A 376 1.59 18.99 -15.96
C LEU A 376 1.99 18.23 -14.69
N ALA A 377 2.53 17.02 -14.84
CA ALA A 377 2.98 16.20 -13.73
C ALA A 377 4.07 16.91 -12.88
N ASN A 378 5.04 17.54 -13.53
CA ASN A 378 6.07 18.32 -12.86
C ASN A 378 5.50 19.49 -12.07
N LEU A 379 4.53 20.23 -12.63
CA LEU A 379 3.86 21.32 -11.91
C LEU A 379 3.07 20.81 -10.72
N LEU A 380 2.33 19.71 -10.90
CA LEU A 380 1.54 19.09 -9.84
C LEU A 380 2.43 18.62 -8.67
N LEU A 381 3.50 17.89 -8.98
CA LEU A 381 4.36 17.28 -7.96
C LEU A 381 5.32 18.27 -7.29
N SER A 382 5.83 19.26 -8.04
CA SER A 382 6.81 20.21 -7.51
C SER A 382 6.18 21.54 -7.08
N GLU A 383 5.62 22.28 -8.01
CA GLU A 383 5.19 23.67 -7.74
C GLU A 383 3.90 23.72 -6.90
N LEU A 384 2.88 22.96 -7.30
CA LEU A 384 1.62 22.90 -6.55
C LEU A 384 1.81 22.10 -5.26
N GLY A 385 2.39 20.90 -5.34
CA GLY A 385 2.60 20.03 -4.18
C GLY A 385 3.48 20.68 -3.09
N GLY A 386 4.50 21.47 -3.51
CA GLY A 386 5.32 22.23 -2.57
C GLY A 386 4.52 23.29 -1.80
N ARG A 387 3.60 24.00 -2.46
CA ARG A 387 2.72 25.01 -1.84
C ARG A 387 1.65 24.38 -0.97
N LEU A 388 1.02 23.30 -1.41
CA LEU A 388 0.04 22.57 -0.61
C LEU A 388 0.68 22.08 0.71
N LYS A 389 1.87 21.49 0.63
CA LYS A 389 2.61 21.07 1.83
C LYS A 389 2.94 22.24 2.76
N ALA A 390 3.38 23.39 2.22
CA ALA A 390 3.68 24.56 3.02
C ALA A 390 2.44 25.14 3.69
N ALA A 391 1.29 25.07 3.03
CA ALA A 391 -0.01 25.52 3.56
C ALA A 391 -0.73 24.46 4.40
N SER A 392 -0.20 23.24 4.53
CA SER A 392 -0.84 22.09 5.19
C SER A 392 -2.23 21.79 4.59
N LEU A 393 -2.35 21.86 3.28
CA LEU A 393 -3.56 21.57 2.52
C LEU A 393 -3.44 20.26 1.73
N GLU A 394 -4.56 19.56 1.58
CA GLU A 394 -4.69 18.44 0.64
C GLU A 394 -5.05 18.97 -0.76
N LEU A 395 -4.95 18.09 -1.78
CA LEU A 395 -5.18 18.51 -3.16
C LEU A 395 -6.59 19.01 -3.44
N ASP A 396 -7.60 18.41 -2.81
CA ASP A 396 -9.02 18.81 -2.91
C ASP A 396 -9.30 20.18 -2.28
N GLN A 397 -8.39 20.65 -1.42
CA GLN A 397 -8.43 21.97 -0.78
C GLN A 397 -7.61 23.02 -1.56
N SER A 398 -7.00 22.61 -2.69
CA SER A 398 -6.17 23.50 -3.50
C SER A 398 -7.01 24.64 -4.12
N PRO A 399 -6.55 25.91 -4.04
CA PRO A 399 -7.17 26.98 -4.80
C PRO A 399 -7.01 26.80 -6.29
N ILE A 400 -5.95 26.13 -6.75
CA ILE A 400 -5.68 25.85 -8.16
C ILE A 400 -6.28 24.49 -8.52
N SER A 401 -7.27 24.49 -9.39
CA SER A 401 -7.88 23.27 -9.93
C SER A 401 -6.93 22.53 -10.89
N LEU A 402 -7.18 21.24 -11.12
CA LEU A 402 -6.43 20.50 -12.16
C LEU A 402 -6.61 21.12 -13.55
N HIS A 403 -7.78 21.71 -13.85
CA HIS A 403 -8.01 22.45 -15.10
C HIS A 403 -7.15 23.72 -15.18
N GLY A 404 -7.08 24.49 -14.10
CA GLY A 404 -6.16 25.65 -13.98
C GLY A 404 -4.70 25.24 -14.14
N LEU A 405 -4.32 24.08 -13.59
CA LEU A 405 -2.97 23.55 -13.71
C LEU A 405 -2.64 23.10 -15.15
N VAL A 406 -3.61 22.53 -15.88
CA VAL A 406 -3.47 22.22 -17.32
C VAL A 406 -3.24 23.50 -18.11
N LEU A 407 -4.04 24.54 -17.89
CA LEU A 407 -3.85 25.85 -18.54
C LEU A 407 -2.45 26.42 -18.25
N ALA A 408 -1.99 26.34 -17.00
CA ALA A 408 -0.66 26.78 -16.60
C ALA A 408 0.45 26.00 -17.32
N ALA A 409 0.31 24.68 -17.45
CA ALA A 409 1.24 23.82 -18.17
C ALA A 409 1.28 24.15 -19.66
N ASP A 410 0.12 24.37 -20.28
CA ASP A 410 0.00 24.70 -21.68
C ASP A 410 0.57 26.10 -22.02
N LEU A 411 0.37 27.07 -21.13
CA LEU A 411 0.95 28.41 -21.29
C LEU A 411 2.48 28.39 -21.20
N LEU A 412 3.03 27.53 -20.33
CA LEU A 412 4.48 27.28 -20.26
C LEU A 412 5.00 26.59 -21.54
N GLU A 413 4.25 25.59 -22.05
CA GLU A 413 4.61 24.85 -23.25
C GLU A 413 4.61 25.78 -24.48
N ASP A 414 3.61 26.64 -24.58
CA ASP A 414 3.50 27.66 -25.62
C ASP A 414 4.49 28.83 -25.44
N ASN A 415 5.32 28.84 -24.43
CA ASN A 415 6.21 29.94 -24.05
C ASN A 415 5.47 31.30 -23.83
N LYS A 416 4.18 31.24 -23.48
CA LYS A 416 3.38 32.43 -23.11
C LYS A 416 3.60 32.86 -21.66
N LEU A 417 4.20 31.99 -20.84
CA LEU A 417 4.64 32.28 -19.48
C LEU A 417 6.08 31.81 -19.29
N SER A 418 6.84 32.55 -18.50
CA SER A 418 8.09 32.05 -17.93
C SER A 418 7.82 31.35 -16.60
N SER A 419 8.72 30.45 -16.18
CA SER A 419 8.61 29.76 -14.87
C SER A 419 8.55 30.75 -13.69
N LYS A 420 9.17 31.94 -13.82
CA LYS A 420 9.10 32.99 -12.79
C LYS A 420 7.71 33.61 -12.69
N GLN A 421 7.12 33.96 -13.85
CA GLN A 421 5.75 34.49 -13.90
C GLN A 421 4.73 33.48 -13.38
N LEU A 422 4.87 32.20 -13.74
CA LEU A 422 4.02 31.13 -13.24
C LEU A 422 4.05 31.07 -11.70
N LYS A 423 5.25 31.08 -11.09
CA LYS A 423 5.40 31.05 -9.63
C LYS A 423 4.71 32.23 -8.96
N GLN A 424 4.84 33.42 -9.53
CA GLN A 424 4.15 34.62 -9.04
C GLN A 424 2.63 34.50 -9.12
N LEU A 425 2.10 33.98 -10.24
CA LEU A 425 0.67 33.73 -10.38
C LEU A 425 0.16 32.69 -9.38
N PHE A 426 0.92 31.61 -9.15
CA PHE A 426 0.59 30.62 -8.15
C PHE A 426 0.57 31.21 -6.73
N ASP A 427 1.53 32.07 -6.40
CA ASP A 427 1.54 32.78 -5.11
C ASP A 427 0.28 33.63 -4.95
N ILE A 428 -0.13 34.37 -5.99
CA ILE A 428 -1.39 35.14 -5.99
C ILE A 428 -2.62 34.25 -5.82
N CYS A 429 -2.65 33.07 -6.48
CA CYS A 429 -3.74 32.12 -6.34
C CYS A 429 -3.90 31.64 -4.88
N PHE A 430 -2.79 31.31 -4.22
CA PHE A 430 -2.79 30.88 -2.83
C PHE A 430 -3.13 32.00 -1.86
N ASP A 431 -2.60 33.20 -2.09
CA ASP A 431 -2.87 34.37 -1.24
C ASP A 431 -4.35 34.82 -1.29
N LYS A 432 -4.99 34.67 -2.44
CA LYS A 432 -6.39 35.12 -2.65
C LYS A 432 -7.42 33.99 -2.58
N GLY A 433 -6.99 32.73 -2.57
CA GLY A 433 -7.87 31.57 -2.65
C GLY A 433 -8.60 31.48 -4.00
N GLU A 434 -7.99 31.93 -5.08
CA GLU A 434 -8.58 31.97 -6.44
C GLU A 434 -7.91 30.95 -7.37
N ASP A 435 -8.69 30.42 -8.34
CA ASP A 435 -8.13 29.51 -9.34
C ASP A 435 -7.20 30.24 -10.33
N PHE A 436 -6.37 29.46 -11.01
CA PHE A 436 -5.33 29.98 -11.91
C PHE A 436 -5.90 30.78 -13.10
N ALA A 437 -6.98 30.31 -13.73
CA ALA A 437 -7.52 30.94 -14.94
C ALA A 437 -7.96 32.41 -14.71
N PRO A 438 -8.80 32.74 -13.69
CA PRO A 438 -9.19 34.11 -13.43
C PRO A 438 -8.01 35.00 -13.01
N VAL A 439 -7.04 34.43 -12.26
CA VAL A 439 -5.82 35.18 -11.89
C VAL A 439 -4.99 35.50 -13.12
N TYR A 440 -4.77 34.54 -14.00
CA TYR A 440 -4.03 34.75 -15.26
C TYR A 440 -4.68 35.81 -16.13
N GLU A 441 -6.01 35.79 -16.32
CA GLU A 441 -6.74 36.77 -17.12
C GLU A 441 -6.69 38.19 -16.55
N ARG A 442 -6.64 38.33 -15.23
CA ARG A 442 -6.55 39.63 -14.55
C ARG A 442 -5.13 40.19 -14.59
N GLU A 443 -4.14 39.39 -14.26
CA GLU A 443 -2.74 39.84 -14.16
C GLU A 443 -2.08 40.00 -15.51
N LYS A 444 -2.51 39.23 -16.54
CA LYS A 444 -2.00 39.26 -17.93
C LYS A 444 -0.52 39.58 -18.05
N PRO A 445 0.37 38.74 -17.49
CA PRO A 445 1.79 39.06 -17.45
C PRO A 445 2.33 39.27 -18.86
N GLN A 446 2.79 40.49 -19.12
CA GLN A 446 3.33 40.82 -20.45
C GLN A 446 4.72 40.20 -20.61
N GLN A 447 4.96 39.65 -21.79
CA GLN A 447 6.28 39.21 -22.20
C GLN A 447 6.86 40.23 -23.20
N ILE A 448 8.16 40.44 -23.08
CA ILE A 448 8.92 41.18 -24.07
C ILE A 448 9.14 40.25 -25.27
N THR A 449 8.41 40.48 -26.36
CA THR A 449 8.51 39.71 -27.61
C THR A 449 9.19 40.55 -28.71
N ASP A 450 9.49 41.81 -28.42
CA ASP A 450 10.26 42.65 -29.38
C ASP A 450 11.71 42.16 -29.42
N SER A 451 12.09 41.65 -30.59
CA SER A 451 13.44 41.15 -30.85
C SER A 451 14.51 42.23 -30.62
N THR A 452 14.24 43.49 -30.97
CA THR A 452 15.17 44.60 -30.79
C THR A 452 15.46 44.89 -29.32
N ALA A 453 14.42 44.87 -28.49
CA ALA A 453 14.57 45.10 -27.06
C ALA A 453 15.33 43.92 -26.38
N ILE A 454 15.08 42.67 -26.82
CA ILE A 454 15.79 41.51 -26.31
C ILE A 454 17.24 41.50 -26.78
N GLU A 455 17.52 41.85 -28.03
CA GLU A 455 18.88 41.96 -28.59
C GLU A 455 19.71 43.00 -27.85
N ALA A 456 19.16 44.17 -27.51
CA ALA A 456 19.83 45.18 -26.71
C ALA A 456 20.27 44.63 -25.33
N LEU A 457 19.39 43.91 -24.64
CA LEU A 457 19.73 43.26 -23.35
C LEU A 457 20.79 42.16 -23.52
N ILE A 458 20.77 41.41 -24.62
CA ILE A 458 21.79 40.40 -24.92
C ILE A 458 23.14 41.08 -25.15
N ASP A 459 23.21 42.17 -25.93
CA ASP A 459 24.43 42.88 -26.23
C ASP A 459 25.07 43.47 -24.95
N GLU A 460 24.27 44.03 -24.04
CA GLU A 460 24.74 44.47 -22.70
C GLU A 460 25.34 43.33 -21.89
N VAL A 461 24.64 42.18 -21.82
CA VAL A 461 25.11 41.02 -21.06
C VAL A 461 26.36 40.39 -21.69
N ILE A 462 26.45 40.32 -23.00
CA ILE A 462 27.65 39.83 -23.72
C ILE A 462 28.83 40.77 -23.47
N ALA A 463 28.65 42.09 -23.53
CA ALA A 463 29.69 43.06 -23.26
C ALA A 463 30.22 43.00 -21.85
N ALA A 464 29.34 42.72 -20.85
CA ALA A 464 29.69 42.58 -19.45
C ALA A 464 30.41 41.26 -19.10
N ASN A 465 30.40 40.27 -20.01
CA ASN A 465 30.91 38.92 -19.71
C ASN A 465 31.88 38.35 -20.78
N PRO A 466 32.98 39.04 -21.10
CA PRO A 466 33.88 38.66 -22.24
C PRO A 466 34.57 37.29 -21.99
N ALA A 467 34.84 36.92 -20.76
CA ALA A 467 35.48 35.62 -20.43
C ALA A 467 34.56 34.42 -20.77
N GLN A 468 33.24 34.55 -20.54
CA GLN A 468 32.25 33.52 -20.85
C GLN A 468 32.00 33.45 -22.38
N VAL A 469 32.04 34.58 -23.06
CA VAL A 469 31.98 34.63 -24.54
C VAL A 469 33.16 33.84 -25.13
N ALA A 470 34.41 34.07 -24.62
CA ALA A 470 35.58 33.34 -25.06
C ALA A 470 35.45 31.82 -24.84
N GLN A 471 34.91 31.39 -23.67
CA GLN A 471 34.63 29.99 -23.40
C GLN A 471 33.60 29.38 -24.40
N TYR A 472 32.53 30.10 -24.70
CA TYR A 472 31.53 29.64 -25.69
C TYR A 472 32.17 29.46 -27.07
N ARG A 473 32.96 30.46 -27.53
CA ARG A 473 33.68 30.43 -28.83
C ARG A 473 34.78 29.37 -28.87
N ALA A 474 35.37 29.03 -27.73
CA ALA A 474 36.28 27.90 -27.59
C ALA A 474 35.62 26.50 -27.58
N GLY A 475 34.33 26.43 -27.87
CA GLY A 475 33.57 25.17 -28.02
C GLY A 475 32.69 24.75 -26.81
N LYS A 476 32.74 25.48 -25.70
CA LYS A 476 31.92 25.15 -24.51
C LYS A 476 30.48 25.69 -24.66
N LYS A 477 29.70 25.10 -25.58
CA LYS A 477 28.35 25.56 -25.96
C LYS A 477 27.36 25.61 -24.77
N THR A 478 27.58 24.84 -23.70
CA THR A 478 26.73 24.88 -22.48
C THR A 478 26.73 26.24 -21.78
N VAL A 479 27.70 27.10 -22.05
CA VAL A 479 27.77 28.46 -21.50
C VAL A 479 26.64 29.38 -22.05
N ALA A 480 25.97 29.03 -23.16
CA ALA A 480 24.81 29.76 -23.62
C ALA A 480 23.71 29.91 -22.56
N GLY A 481 23.50 28.87 -21.72
CA GLY A 481 22.55 28.90 -20.60
C GLY A 481 22.86 29.98 -19.55
N PHE A 482 24.13 30.31 -19.36
CA PHE A 482 24.55 31.43 -18.49
C PHE A 482 24.02 32.79 -19.03
N PHE A 483 24.21 33.05 -20.33
CA PHE A 483 23.73 34.28 -20.94
C PHE A 483 22.20 34.38 -20.91
N VAL A 484 21.49 33.29 -21.22
CA VAL A 484 20.04 33.23 -21.10
C VAL A 484 19.59 33.59 -19.70
N GLY A 485 20.25 33.01 -18.66
CA GLY A 485 19.98 33.31 -17.26
C GLY A 485 20.20 34.76 -16.87
N GLN A 486 21.28 35.40 -17.38
CA GLN A 486 21.58 36.80 -17.10
C GLN A 486 20.57 37.75 -17.77
N VAL A 487 20.23 37.51 -19.03
CA VAL A 487 19.22 38.32 -19.75
C VAL A 487 17.83 38.15 -19.12
N MET A 488 17.46 36.91 -18.72
CA MET A 488 16.22 36.69 -17.97
C MET A 488 16.20 37.48 -16.64
N ARG A 489 17.34 37.63 -15.98
CA ARG A 489 17.46 38.45 -14.75
C ARG A 489 17.34 39.95 -15.10
N ALA A 490 18.01 40.42 -16.13
CA ALA A 490 17.97 41.82 -16.58
C ALA A 490 16.56 42.24 -17.01
N SER A 491 15.86 41.37 -17.74
CA SER A 491 14.46 41.57 -18.16
C SER A 491 13.44 41.32 -17.02
N LYS A 492 13.87 41.06 -15.76
CA LYS A 492 13.02 40.70 -14.64
C LYS A 492 12.12 39.47 -14.91
N GLY A 493 12.53 38.59 -15.83
CA GLY A 493 11.79 37.39 -16.24
C GLY A 493 10.73 37.64 -17.32
N GLN A 494 10.74 38.80 -17.94
CA GLN A 494 9.75 39.19 -18.98
C GLN A 494 10.16 38.82 -20.39
N ALA A 495 11.44 38.57 -20.68
CA ALA A 495 11.87 38.15 -22.02
C ALA A 495 11.25 36.81 -22.41
N ASN A 496 10.74 36.71 -23.66
CA ASN A 496 10.23 35.43 -24.15
C ASN A 496 11.35 34.38 -24.22
N PRO A 497 11.26 33.25 -23.47
CA PRO A 497 12.37 32.31 -23.38
C PRO A 497 12.81 31.66 -24.70
N ALA A 498 11.87 31.37 -25.59
CA ALA A 498 12.17 30.75 -26.90
C ALA A 498 12.94 31.71 -27.78
N LEU A 499 12.44 32.95 -27.93
CA LEU A 499 13.08 34.00 -28.69
C LEU A 499 14.45 34.37 -28.12
N LEU A 500 14.56 34.45 -26.80
CA LEU A 500 15.81 34.71 -26.11
C LEU A 500 16.86 33.66 -26.38
N ASN A 501 16.52 32.38 -26.33
CA ASN A 501 17.46 31.28 -26.61
C ASN A 501 17.97 31.36 -28.05
N GLN A 502 17.09 31.63 -29.01
CA GLN A 502 17.46 31.79 -30.44
C GLN A 502 18.42 32.98 -30.65
N LEU A 503 18.07 34.15 -30.08
CA LEU A 503 18.86 35.35 -30.22
C LEU A 503 20.21 35.27 -29.50
N VAL A 504 20.28 34.67 -28.30
CA VAL A 504 21.54 34.46 -27.60
C VAL A 504 22.47 33.55 -28.39
N THR A 505 21.96 32.43 -28.93
CA THR A 505 22.75 31.52 -29.75
C THR A 505 23.27 32.24 -31.01
N LYS A 506 22.41 32.96 -31.74
CA LYS A 506 22.75 33.73 -32.92
C LYS A 506 23.84 34.78 -32.64
N LYS A 507 23.74 35.53 -31.55
CA LYS A 507 24.70 36.57 -31.15
C LYS A 507 26.03 36.02 -30.65
N LEU A 508 26.06 34.82 -30.06
CA LEU A 508 27.29 34.18 -29.60
C LEU A 508 28.05 33.45 -30.71
N ASP A 509 27.34 32.97 -31.76
CA ASP A 509 27.91 32.27 -32.90
C ASP A 509 28.48 33.24 -33.96
N GLY A 510 27.92 34.42 -34.06
CA GLY A 510 28.30 35.42 -35.07
C GLY A 510 28.90 36.65 -34.54
#